data_e15d4b4007d484e0de397e2f3496848d
#
_entry.id   e15d4b4007d484e0de397e2f3496848d
#
_cell.length_a   1.000
_cell.length_b   1.000
_cell.length_c   1.000
_cell.angle_alpha   90.00
_cell.angle_beta   90.00
_cell.angle_gamma   90.00
#
_symmetry.space_group_name_H-M   'P 1'
#
loop_
_entity.id
_entity.type
_entity.pdbx_description
1 polymer ?
#
loop_
_entity_poly.entity_id
_entity_poly.type
_entity_poly.pdbx_seq_one_letter_code
_entity_poly.pdbx_strand_id
1 'polypeptide(L)' 'MNELERNALRSAARRCSDELHQAVQANPKTPFDKLSGPIIKRHYQPIKPIYRLVDFLWTIGVLNGQFEER' A
#
# COMPACT_ATOMS: atom_id res chain seq x y z
N MET A 1 -12.22 -15.53 -1.68
CA MET A 1 -11.77 -14.50 -0.71
C MET A 1 -12.98 -13.98 0.05
N ASN A 2 -12.93 -13.98 1.35
CA ASN A 2 -14.07 -13.48 2.15
C ASN A 2 -13.91 -11.97 2.44
N GLU A 3 -14.98 -11.37 2.97
CA GLU A 3 -15.00 -9.93 3.25
C GLU A 3 -13.94 -9.50 4.26
N LEU A 4 -13.69 -10.33 5.29
CA LEU A 4 -12.70 -10.00 6.31
C LEU A 4 -11.31 -9.89 5.69
N GLU A 5 -10.96 -10.80 4.78
CA GLU A 5 -9.67 -10.78 4.11
C GLU A 5 -9.55 -9.56 3.20
N ARG A 6 -10.61 -9.23 2.45
CA ARG A 6 -10.62 -8.05 1.59
C ARG A 6 -10.48 -6.76 2.41
N ASN A 7 -11.17 -6.69 3.54
CA ASN A 7 -11.09 -5.53 4.42
C ASN A 7 -9.69 -5.38 5.02
N ALA A 8 -9.06 -6.49 5.40
CA ALA A 8 -7.68 -6.46 5.90
C ALA A 8 -6.72 -5.92 4.85
N LEU A 9 -6.86 -6.38 3.60
CA LEU A 9 -6.04 -5.91 2.50
C LEU A 9 -6.22 -4.41 2.25
N ARG A 10 -7.47 -3.96 2.17
CA ARG A 10 -7.78 -2.54 1.95
C ARG A 10 -7.29 -1.67 3.10
N SER A 11 -7.47 -2.11 4.34
CA SER A 11 -6.99 -1.36 5.51
C SER A 11 -5.48 -1.21 5.49
N ALA A 12 -4.76 -2.29 5.22
CA ALA A 12 -3.31 -2.26 5.14
C ALA A 12 -2.84 -1.34 4.01
N ALA A 13 -3.48 -1.44 2.84
CA ALA A 13 -3.15 -0.60 1.69
C ALA A 13 -3.41 0.88 1.97
N ARG A 14 -4.52 1.20 2.63
CA ARG A 14 -4.87 2.58 2.98
C ARG A 14 -3.86 3.18 3.94
N ARG A 15 -3.49 2.44 4.98
CA ARG A 15 -2.48 2.90 5.94
C ARG A 15 -1.14 3.13 5.26
N CYS A 16 -0.76 2.22 4.39
CA CYS A 16 0.47 2.34 3.61
C CYS A 16 0.43 3.57 2.72
N SER A 17 -0.66 3.79 2.01
CA SER A 17 -0.85 4.95 1.14
C SER A 17 -0.77 6.26 1.93
N ASP A 18 -1.43 6.34 3.08
CA ASP A 18 -1.40 7.53 3.93
C ASP A 18 0.02 7.81 4.40
N GLU A 19 0.75 6.80 4.84
CA GLU A 19 2.13 6.99 5.27
C GLU A 19 3.04 7.41 4.10
N LEU A 20 2.81 6.84 2.92
CA LEU A 20 3.54 7.24 1.71
C LEU A 20 3.34 8.73 1.41
N HIS A 21 2.09 9.20 1.47
CA HIS A 21 1.79 10.62 1.24
C HIS A 21 2.47 11.52 2.26
N GLN A 22 2.43 11.13 3.53
CA GLN A 22 3.10 11.89 4.58
C GLN A 22 4.62 11.91 4.39
N ALA A 23 5.20 10.77 4.02
CA ALA A 23 6.65 10.68 3.79
C ALA A 23 7.09 11.58 2.62
N VAL A 24 6.31 11.59 1.53
CA VAL A 24 6.60 12.45 0.37
C VAL A 24 6.54 13.92 0.76
N GLN A 25 5.52 14.32 1.53
CA GLN A 25 5.37 15.70 1.98
C GLN A 25 6.51 16.13 2.91
N ALA A 26 6.97 15.22 3.77
CA ALA A 26 8.05 15.50 4.72
C ALA A 26 9.43 15.48 4.04
N ASN A 27 9.56 14.80 2.90
CA ASN A 27 10.84 14.60 2.24
C ASN A 27 10.73 14.91 0.74
N PRO A 28 10.43 16.18 0.37
CA PRO A 28 10.14 16.50 -1.04
C PRO A 28 11.31 16.31 -2.00
N LYS A 29 12.54 16.24 -1.46
CA LYS A 29 13.75 16.07 -2.29
C LYS A 29 14.21 14.62 -2.37
N THR A 30 13.58 13.71 -1.62
CA THR A 30 13.97 12.30 -1.64
C THR A 30 13.19 11.55 -2.72
N PRO A 31 13.84 10.75 -3.57
CA PRO A 31 13.14 9.96 -4.57
C PRO A 31 12.08 9.05 -3.96
N PHE A 32 10.92 8.98 -4.61
CA PHE A 32 9.81 8.16 -4.13
C PHE A 32 10.21 6.70 -3.90
N ASP A 33 11.02 6.14 -4.78
CA ASP A 33 11.46 4.73 -4.66
C ASP A 33 12.19 4.47 -3.35
N LYS A 34 12.96 5.44 -2.87
CA LYS A 34 13.67 5.30 -1.60
C LYS A 34 12.75 5.38 -0.40
N LEU A 35 11.67 6.17 -0.51
CA LEU A 35 10.69 6.31 0.56
C LEU A 35 9.74 5.12 0.59
N SER A 36 9.27 4.68 -0.58
CA SER A 36 8.20 3.69 -0.68
C SER A 36 8.65 2.28 -0.31
N GLY A 37 9.87 1.88 -0.64
CA GLY A 37 10.34 0.52 -0.42
C GLY A 37 10.17 0.05 1.03
N PRO A 38 10.79 0.72 2.02
CA PRO A 38 10.67 0.32 3.42
C PRO A 38 9.23 0.43 3.95
N ILE A 39 8.48 1.43 3.52
CA ILE A 39 7.11 1.64 3.98
C ILE A 39 6.21 0.52 3.48
N ILE A 40 6.27 0.20 2.20
CA ILE A 40 5.47 -0.88 1.60
C ILE A 40 5.83 -2.21 2.26
N LYS A 41 7.10 -2.50 2.43
CA LYS A 41 7.55 -3.74 3.04
C LYS A 41 7.00 -3.90 4.46
N ARG A 42 7.05 -2.83 5.25
CA ARG A 42 6.55 -2.87 6.63
C ARG A 42 5.06 -3.13 6.70
N HIS A 43 4.28 -2.48 5.85
CA HIS A 43 2.82 -2.67 5.84
C HIS A 43 2.41 -4.01 5.22
N TYR A 44 3.23 -4.56 4.34
CA TYR A 44 2.95 -5.84 3.70
C TYR A 44 3.22 -7.03 4.62
N GLN A 45 4.16 -6.92 5.55
CA GLN A 45 4.54 -8.05 6.42
C GLN A 45 3.36 -8.74 7.10
N PRO A 46 2.39 -8.01 7.70
CA PRO A 46 1.26 -8.66 8.39
C PRO A 46 0.34 -9.44 7.45
N ILE A 47 0.29 -9.08 6.17
CA ILE A 47 -0.63 -9.73 5.21
C ILE A 47 0.10 -10.64 4.24
N LYS A 48 1.42 -10.73 4.34
CA LYS A 48 2.24 -11.55 3.45
C LYS A 48 1.78 -13.00 3.34
N PRO A 49 1.40 -13.68 4.43
CA PRO A 49 0.92 -15.06 4.34
C PRO A 49 -0.39 -15.23 3.58
N ILE A 50 -1.18 -14.16 3.45
CA ILE A 50 -2.53 -14.21 2.87
C ILE A 50 -2.52 -13.71 1.44
N TYR A 51 -1.76 -12.64 1.15
CA TYR A 51 -1.78 -11.95 -0.13
C TYR A 51 -0.40 -11.85 -0.74
N ARG A 52 -0.37 -11.84 -2.08
CA ARG A 52 0.84 -11.57 -2.83
C ARG A 52 1.16 -10.07 -2.80
N LEU A 53 2.44 -9.74 -2.96
CA LEU A 53 2.85 -8.34 -3.05
C LEU A 53 2.15 -7.61 -4.20
N VAL A 54 1.94 -8.28 -5.33
CA VAL A 54 1.28 -7.68 -6.48
C VAL A 54 -0.16 -7.27 -6.15
N ASP A 55 -0.87 -8.07 -5.35
CA ASP A 55 -2.23 -7.73 -4.92
C ASP A 55 -2.24 -6.50 -4.03
N PHE A 56 -1.27 -6.40 -3.13
CA PHE A 56 -1.10 -5.26 -2.24
C PHE A 56 -0.81 -3.98 -3.04
N LEU A 57 0.12 -4.04 -3.96
CA LEU A 57 0.49 -2.91 -4.80
C LEU A 57 -0.67 -2.47 -5.69
N TRP A 58 -1.43 -3.43 -6.25
CA TRP A 58 -2.62 -3.13 -7.04
C TRP A 58 -3.65 -2.38 -6.20
N THR A 59 -3.90 -2.83 -4.99
CA THR A 59 -4.88 -2.20 -4.10
C THR A 59 -4.47 -0.77 -3.75
N ILE A 60 -3.19 -0.54 -3.49
CA ILE A 60 -2.66 0.81 -3.25
C ILE A 60 -2.91 1.68 -4.48
N GLY A 61 -2.64 1.16 -5.68
CA GLY A 61 -2.88 1.89 -6.92
C GLY A 61 -4.34 2.26 -7.12
N VAL A 62 -5.25 1.34 -6.81
CA VAL A 62 -6.70 1.60 -6.90
C VAL A 62 -7.11 2.70 -5.93
N LEU A 63 -6.62 2.65 -4.67
CA LEU A 63 -6.94 3.67 -3.67
C LEU A 63 -6.41 5.04 -4.06
N ASN A 64 -5.32 5.10 -4.80
CA ASN A 64 -4.73 6.36 -5.27
C ASN A 64 -5.28 6.80 -6.62
N GLY A 65 -6.23 6.07 -7.19
CA GLY A 65 -6.85 6.40 -8.46
C GLY A 65 -6.00 6.10 -9.69
N GLN A 66 -4.93 5.31 -9.53
CA GLN A 66 -4.06 4.92 -10.65
C GLN A 66 -4.68 3.83 -11.53
N PHE A 67 -5.52 2.98 -10.94
CA PHE A 67 -6.20 1.89 -11.65
C PHE A 67 -7.70 1.96 -11.38
N GLU A 68 -8.49 1.46 -12.33
CA GLU A 68 -9.92 1.31 -12.12
C GLU A 68 -10.20 0.00 -11.41
N GLU A 69 -11.07 0.07 -10.39
CA GLU A 69 -11.53 -1.12 -9.70
C GLU A 69 -12.67 -1.75 -10.51
N ARG A 70 -12.53 -3.05 -10.78
CA ARG A 70 -13.55 -3.81 -11.54
C ARG A 70 -14.33 -4.75 -10.65
#